data_37454ab1239fec06cec6656963632682
#
_entry.id   37454ab1239fec06cec6656963632682
#
_cell.length_a   1.000
_cell.length_b   1.000
_cell.length_c   1.000
_cell.angle_alpha   90.00
_cell.angle_beta   90.00
_cell.angle_gamma   90.00
#
_symmetry.space_group_name_H-M   'P 1'
#
loop_
_entity.id
_entity.type
_entity.pdbx_description
1 polymer ?
#
loop_
_entity_poly.entity_id
_entity_poly.type
_entity_poly.pdbx_seq_one_letter_code
_entity_poly.pdbx_strand_id
1 'polypeptide(L)'
;MSRYIELHPVNPQARLVEKVVDTLRDGGLVAYPTDSGYALACAPGNKEGLDRIRTIRQLDGKHNFTFVCADFAQVGPLAIVGNNAFRLIKRLTPGPWTFILKGTKDVPRMTLNPKKHTLGVRIPDHAITQSLVAEFGAPILSSTFIRPGQEEPETNGWEIQESLGHLIDVVIEGPVGQGEPTSVIDLTDDVPEVLREGAGDVSLL
;
A
#
# COMPACT_ATOMS: atom_id res chain seq x y z
N MET A 1 -18.93 11.87 -8.25
CA MET A 1 -17.74 12.75 -8.36
C MET A 1 -16.86 12.48 -7.17
N SER A 2 -15.59 12.15 -7.40
CA SER A 2 -14.63 11.94 -6.32
C SER A 2 -14.43 13.25 -5.53
N ARG A 3 -14.07 13.08 -4.27
CA ARG A 3 -13.63 14.21 -3.43
C ARG A 3 -12.13 14.38 -3.61
N TYR A 4 -11.69 15.60 -3.89
CA TYR A 4 -10.29 15.97 -3.92
C TYR A 4 -9.94 16.64 -2.59
N ILE A 5 -9.00 16.07 -1.84
CA ILE A 5 -8.68 16.50 -0.47
C ILE A 5 -7.19 16.76 -0.37
N GLU A 6 -6.82 18.01 -0.11
CA GLU A 6 -5.43 18.38 0.16
C GLU A 6 -5.10 18.15 1.64
N LEU A 7 -4.08 17.34 1.92
CA LEU A 7 -3.57 17.09 3.25
C LEU A 7 -2.19 17.73 3.43
N HIS A 8 -1.97 18.33 4.62
CA HIS A 8 -0.68 18.90 4.94
C HIS A 8 0.39 17.80 5.01
N PRO A 9 1.54 17.97 4.31
CA PRO A 9 2.52 16.90 4.11
C PRO A 9 3.22 16.40 5.40
N VAL A 10 3.32 17.24 6.41
CA VAL A 10 4.00 16.90 7.68
C VAL A 10 3.01 16.69 8.82
N ASN A 11 1.95 17.50 8.89
CA ASN A 11 0.92 17.45 9.93
C ASN A 11 -0.47 17.34 9.27
N PRO A 12 -0.86 16.16 8.76
CA PRO A 12 -2.18 15.95 8.15
C PRO A 12 -3.30 16.32 9.14
N GLN A 13 -4.28 17.08 8.65
CA GLN A 13 -5.38 17.56 9.47
C GLN A 13 -6.28 16.39 9.89
N ALA A 14 -6.37 16.08 11.18
CA ALA A 14 -7.11 14.92 11.70
C ALA A 14 -8.55 14.83 11.16
N ARG A 15 -9.30 15.96 11.10
CA ARG A 15 -10.65 16.00 10.57
C ARG A 15 -10.74 15.59 9.08
N LEU A 16 -9.71 15.89 8.27
CA LEU A 16 -9.68 15.52 6.86
C LEU A 16 -9.26 14.06 6.70
N VAL A 17 -8.30 13.60 7.51
CA VAL A 17 -7.90 12.19 7.59
C VAL A 17 -9.11 11.31 7.95
N GLU A 18 -9.88 11.67 8.99
CA GLU A 18 -11.11 10.98 9.38
C GLU A 18 -12.09 10.82 8.22
N LYS A 19 -12.35 11.89 7.45
CA LYS A 19 -13.23 11.83 6.28
C LYS A 19 -12.77 10.85 5.19
N VAL A 20 -11.46 10.74 4.99
CA VAL A 20 -10.88 9.76 4.05
C VAL A 20 -11.05 8.35 4.60
N VAL A 21 -10.78 8.17 5.89
CA VAL A 21 -10.92 6.88 6.57
C VAL A 21 -12.37 6.41 6.58
N ASP A 22 -13.33 7.29 6.80
CA ASP A 22 -14.76 6.96 6.68
C ASP A 22 -15.09 6.45 5.27
N THR A 23 -14.51 7.06 4.22
CA THR A 23 -14.68 6.54 2.85
C THR A 23 -14.16 5.11 2.72
N LEU A 24 -13.00 4.79 3.30
CA LEU A 24 -12.47 3.42 3.29
C LEU A 24 -13.37 2.44 4.07
N ARG A 25 -13.87 2.86 5.24
CA ARG A 25 -14.80 2.06 6.08
C ARG A 25 -16.12 1.80 5.37
N ASP A 26 -16.61 2.76 4.60
CA ASP A 26 -17.83 2.66 3.80
C ASP A 26 -17.63 1.86 2.50
N GLY A 27 -16.45 1.29 2.28
CA GLY A 27 -16.14 0.45 1.13
C GLY A 27 -15.64 1.23 -0.09
N GLY A 28 -15.30 2.50 0.05
CA GLY A 28 -14.78 3.33 -1.02
C GLY A 28 -13.32 3.02 -1.39
N LEU A 29 -12.92 3.58 -2.52
CA LEU A 29 -11.58 3.51 -3.09
C LEU A 29 -10.88 4.86 -2.95
N VAL A 30 -9.65 4.86 -2.44
CA VAL A 30 -8.85 6.06 -2.20
C VAL A 30 -7.54 6.00 -2.99
N ALA A 31 -7.22 7.08 -3.71
CA ALA A 31 -5.87 7.33 -4.23
C ALA A 31 -5.13 8.23 -3.25
N TYR A 32 -3.91 7.84 -2.86
CA TYR A 32 -3.15 8.54 -1.83
C TYR A 32 -1.65 8.53 -2.11
N PRO A 33 -0.92 9.61 -1.71
CA PRO A 33 0.52 9.70 -1.90
C PRO A 33 1.27 8.82 -0.89
N THR A 34 2.41 8.28 -1.30
CA THR A 34 3.33 7.50 -0.47
C THR A 34 4.78 7.94 -0.64
N ASP A 35 5.71 7.37 0.10
CA ASP A 35 7.17 7.55 -0.04
C ASP A 35 7.75 7.00 -1.35
N SER A 36 6.95 6.35 -2.22
CA SER A 36 7.37 5.96 -3.56
C SER A 36 6.63 6.73 -4.66
N GLY A 37 5.33 6.71 -4.67
CA GLY A 37 4.42 7.39 -5.61
C GLY A 37 3.00 7.25 -5.11
N TYR A 38 2.01 7.53 -5.94
CA TYR A 38 0.62 7.28 -5.57
C TYR A 38 0.31 5.79 -5.48
N ALA A 39 -0.64 5.47 -4.62
CA ALA A 39 -1.21 4.14 -4.49
C ALA A 39 -2.74 4.21 -4.43
N LEU A 40 -3.40 3.11 -4.78
CA LEU A 40 -4.83 2.90 -4.61
C LEU A 40 -5.06 2.01 -3.39
N ALA A 41 -5.99 2.39 -2.51
CA ALA A 41 -6.34 1.62 -1.32
C ALA A 41 -7.82 1.39 -1.16
N CYS A 42 -8.15 0.24 -0.57
CA CYS A 42 -9.47 -0.09 -0.05
C CYS A 42 -9.35 -0.81 1.30
N ALA A 43 -10.46 -0.97 2.02
CA ALA A 43 -10.50 -1.74 3.24
C ALA A 43 -10.18 -3.23 2.96
N PRO A 44 -9.48 -3.95 3.89
CA PRO A 44 -9.29 -5.39 3.79
C PRO A 44 -10.63 -6.13 3.72
N GLY A 45 -10.73 -7.11 2.80
CA GLY A 45 -11.98 -7.85 2.59
C GLY A 45 -13.00 -7.17 1.68
N ASN A 46 -12.76 -5.94 1.26
CA ASN A 46 -13.59 -5.25 0.28
C ASN A 46 -13.34 -5.77 -1.14
N LYS A 47 -14.15 -6.75 -1.56
CA LYS A 47 -14.02 -7.37 -2.88
C LYS A 47 -14.25 -6.36 -4.02
N GLU A 48 -15.25 -5.49 -3.89
CA GLU A 48 -15.57 -4.48 -4.91
C GLU A 48 -14.40 -3.50 -5.07
N GLY A 49 -13.82 -3.02 -3.97
CA GLY A 49 -12.64 -2.15 -4.00
C GLY A 49 -11.45 -2.83 -4.71
N LEU A 50 -11.20 -4.11 -4.43
CA LEU A 50 -10.15 -4.89 -5.11
C LEU A 50 -10.41 -5.01 -6.61
N ASP A 51 -11.65 -5.30 -7.01
CA ASP A 51 -12.00 -5.46 -8.42
C ASP A 51 -11.91 -4.11 -9.16
N ARG A 52 -12.25 -2.99 -8.50
CA ARG A 52 -12.03 -1.63 -9.04
C ARG A 52 -10.54 -1.35 -9.25
N ILE A 53 -9.67 -1.66 -8.28
CA ILE A 53 -8.21 -1.51 -8.43
C ILE A 53 -7.71 -2.34 -9.62
N ARG A 54 -8.14 -3.60 -9.74
CA ARG A 54 -7.78 -4.46 -10.87
C ARG A 54 -8.20 -3.86 -12.21
N THR A 55 -9.41 -3.32 -12.28
CA THR A 55 -9.94 -2.67 -13.49
C THR A 55 -9.15 -1.43 -13.86
N ILE A 56 -8.91 -0.52 -12.91
CA ILE A 56 -8.17 0.74 -13.14
C ILE A 56 -6.74 0.46 -13.63
N ARG A 57 -6.08 -0.53 -13.01
CA ARG A 57 -4.70 -0.88 -13.33
C ARG A 57 -4.56 -1.96 -14.41
N GLN A 58 -5.66 -2.53 -14.88
CA GLN A 58 -5.70 -3.69 -15.79
C GLN A 58 -4.83 -4.86 -15.29
N LEU A 59 -4.94 -5.17 -13.99
CA LEU A 59 -4.19 -6.23 -13.36
C LEU A 59 -4.78 -7.61 -13.66
N ASP A 60 -3.91 -8.59 -13.85
CA ASP A 60 -4.31 -9.99 -13.91
C ASP A 60 -4.71 -10.52 -12.52
N GLY A 61 -5.33 -11.70 -12.51
CA GLY A 61 -5.75 -12.37 -11.27
C GLY A 61 -4.61 -12.86 -10.38
N LYS A 62 -3.35 -12.72 -10.81
CA LYS A 62 -2.14 -13.15 -10.09
C LYS A 62 -1.46 -11.99 -9.34
N HIS A 63 -1.93 -10.76 -9.53
CA HIS A 63 -1.34 -9.59 -8.88
C HIS A 63 -1.43 -9.72 -7.36
N ASN A 64 -0.31 -9.52 -6.69
CA ASN A 64 -0.21 -9.51 -5.24
C ASN A 64 -0.52 -8.11 -4.71
N PHE A 65 -1.58 -8.00 -3.91
CA PHE A 65 -1.84 -6.79 -3.14
C PHE A 65 -0.92 -6.71 -1.92
N THR A 66 -0.73 -5.49 -1.44
CA THR A 66 0.13 -5.21 -0.29
C THR A 66 -0.70 -4.66 0.86
N PHE A 67 -0.51 -5.18 2.05
CA PHE A 67 -1.02 -4.57 3.27
C PHE A 67 -0.09 -3.45 3.70
N VAL A 68 -0.62 -2.24 3.78
CA VAL A 68 0.08 -1.07 4.33
C VAL A 68 -0.24 -0.97 5.80
N CYS A 69 0.80 -1.02 6.62
CA CYS A 69 0.75 -1.03 8.08
C CYS A 69 1.30 0.29 8.64
N ALA A 70 0.79 0.71 9.79
CA ALA A 70 1.32 1.86 10.51
C ALA A 70 2.66 1.50 11.18
N ASP A 71 2.77 0.29 11.71
CA ASP A 71 3.95 -0.21 12.39
C ASP A 71 4.07 -1.73 12.27
N PHE A 72 5.12 -2.27 12.89
CA PHE A 72 5.36 -3.71 12.89
C PHE A 72 4.33 -4.50 13.72
N ALA A 73 3.66 -3.91 14.71
CA ALA A 73 2.65 -4.61 15.51
C ALA A 73 1.47 -5.05 14.64
N GLN A 74 1.14 -4.28 13.61
CA GLN A 74 0.09 -4.62 12.65
C GLN A 74 0.48 -5.76 11.68
N VAL A 75 1.77 -6.10 11.56
CA VAL A 75 2.24 -7.17 10.67
C VAL A 75 1.98 -8.57 11.28
N GLY A 76 2.14 -8.71 12.60
CA GLY A 76 2.03 -10.00 13.30
C GLY A 76 0.70 -10.75 13.04
N PRO A 77 -0.47 -10.12 13.10
CA PRO A 77 -1.74 -10.76 12.76
C PRO A 77 -1.85 -11.20 11.30
N LEU A 78 -1.11 -10.55 10.38
CA LEU A 78 -1.19 -10.81 8.94
C LEU A 78 -0.27 -11.92 8.48
N ALA A 79 0.95 -11.98 9.05
CA ALA A 79 2.02 -12.77 8.47
C ALA A 79 2.82 -13.57 9.51
N ILE A 80 3.34 -14.71 9.08
CA ILE A 80 4.27 -15.52 9.84
C ILE A 80 5.67 -14.93 9.59
N VAL A 81 6.29 -14.40 10.65
CA VAL A 81 7.57 -13.71 10.57
C VAL A 81 8.61 -14.43 11.42
N GLY A 82 9.64 -15.01 10.78
CA GLY A 82 10.80 -15.59 11.46
C GLY A 82 11.71 -14.51 12.06
N ASN A 83 12.62 -14.93 12.97
CA ASN A 83 13.50 -13.98 13.68
C ASN A 83 14.40 -13.14 12.76
N ASN A 84 14.91 -13.72 11.69
CA ASN A 84 15.77 -13.01 10.73
C ASN A 84 14.95 -11.97 9.95
N ALA A 85 13.79 -12.38 9.44
CA ALA A 85 12.84 -11.49 8.75
C ALA A 85 12.40 -10.33 9.68
N PHE A 86 12.08 -10.63 10.95
CA PHE A 86 11.73 -9.60 11.94
C PHE A 86 12.82 -8.54 12.09
N ARG A 87 14.09 -8.95 12.29
CA ARG A 87 15.20 -8.01 12.47
C ARG A 87 15.42 -7.17 11.21
N LEU A 88 15.30 -7.79 10.03
CA LEU A 88 15.47 -7.11 8.75
C LEU A 88 14.38 -6.07 8.55
N ILE A 89 13.11 -6.46 8.70
CA ILE A 89 11.97 -5.53 8.56
C ILE A 89 12.13 -4.37 9.54
N LYS A 90 12.41 -4.61 10.81
CA LYS A 90 12.61 -3.55 11.80
C LYS A 90 13.76 -2.60 11.48
N ARG A 91 14.81 -3.07 10.83
CA ARG A 91 15.94 -2.23 10.41
C ARG A 91 15.62 -1.35 9.22
N LEU A 92 14.80 -1.87 8.29
CA LEU A 92 14.50 -1.23 7.00
C LEU A 92 13.22 -0.40 7.00
N THR A 93 12.41 -0.48 8.06
CA THR A 93 11.14 0.25 8.13
C THR A 93 11.14 1.32 9.23
N PRO A 94 10.41 2.43 9.03
CA PRO A 94 9.63 2.75 7.83
C PRO A 94 10.50 3.07 6.61
N GLY A 95 9.97 2.83 5.39
CA GLY A 95 10.72 3.10 4.17
C GLY A 95 10.14 2.46 2.89
N PRO A 96 10.82 2.64 1.74
CA PRO A 96 10.31 2.25 0.43
C PRO A 96 10.52 0.76 0.14
N TRP A 97 10.06 -0.08 1.06
CA TRP A 97 10.21 -1.53 1.01
C TRP A 97 8.86 -2.24 0.95
N THR A 98 8.81 -3.34 0.21
CA THR A 98 7.70 -4.29 0.24
C THR A 98 8.27 -5.67 0.57
N PHE A 99 7.77 -6.29 1.63
CA PHE A 99 8.19 -7.62 2.07
C PHE A 99 7.13 -8.64 1.73
N ILE A 100 7.53 -9.72 1.05
CA ILE A 100 6.66 -10.86 0.77
C ILE A 100 6.82 -11.86 1.91
N LEU A 101 5.69 -12.21 2.54
CA LEU A 101 5.63 -13.05 3.74
C LEU A 101 4.55 -14.12 3.58
N LYS A 102 4.67 -15.23 4.32
CA LYS A 102 3.61 -16.24 4.42
C LYS A 102 2.47 -15.70 5.27
N GLY A 103 1.25 -15.72 4.72
CA GLY A 103 0.05 -15.24 5.41
C GLY A 103 -0.35 -16.16 6.57
N THR A 104 -0.96 -15.57 7.61
CA THR A 104 -1.62 -16.34 8.67
C THR A 104 -2.96 -16.91 8.17
N LYS A 105 -3.60 -17.74 9.00
CA LYS A 105 -4.92 -18.32 8.69
C LYS A 105 -6.05 -17.27 8.74
N ASP A 106 -5.82 -16.16 9.41
CA ASP A 106 -6.82 -15.10 9.65
C ASP A 106 -6.92 -14.12 8.49
N VAL A 107 -5.94 -14.14 7.58
CA VAL A 107 -5.95 -13.27 6.39
C VAL A 107 -6.95 -13.78 5.36
N PRO A 108 -7.84 -12.92 4.84
CA PRO A 108 -8.80 -13.31 3.80
C PRO A 108 -8.10 -13.89 2.57
N ARG A 109 -8.51 -15.09 2.15
CA ARG A 109 -7.89 -15.81 1.01
C ARG A 109 -7.81 -14.99 -0.28
N MET A 110 -8.78 -14.09 -0.50
CA MET A 110 -8.83 -13.23 -1.68
C MET A 110 -7.68 -12.22 -1.78
N THR A 111 -6.97 -11.96 -0.66
CA THR A 111 -5.84 -11.04 -0.57
C THR A 111 -4.49 -11.74 -0.61
N LEU A 112 -4.50 -13.06 -0.53
CA LEU A 112 -3.30 -13.89 -0.61
C LEU A 112 -3.01 -14.31 -2.06
N ASN A 113 -1.73 -14.53 -2.34
CA ASN A 113 -1.36 -15.24 -3.57
C ASN A 113 -2.02 -16.62 -3.58
N PRO A 114 -2.80 -16.96 -4.62
CA PRO A 114 -3.61 -18.19 -4.62
C PRO A 114 -2.79 -19.49 -4.59
N LYS A 115 -1.52 -19.44 -5.02
CA LYS A 115 -0.63 -20.61 -5.05
C LYS A 115 0.31 -20.68 -3.86
N LYS A 116 0.97 -19.56 -3.55
CA LYS A 116 2.01 -19.49 -2.51
C LYS A 116 1.46 -19.16 -1.12
N HIS A 117 0.21 -18.69 -1.01
CA HIS A 117 -0.41 -18.18 0.22
C HIS A 117 0.41 -17.08 0.88
N THR A 118 1.05 -16.25 0.06
CA THR A 118 1.85 -15.11 0.47
C THR A 118 1.10 -13.81 0.31
N LEU A 119 1.55 -12.78 1.02
CA LEU A 119 1.06 -11.41 0.93
C LEU A 119 2.25 -10.43 0.95
N GLY A 120 2.04 -9.24 0.41
CA GLY A 120 2.97 -8.13 0.58
C GLY A 120 2.66 -7.34 1.84
N VAL A 121 3.69 -6.87 2.53
CA VAL A 121 3.59 -5.95 3.67
C VAL A 121 4.49 -4.75 3.43
N ARG A 122 4.01 -3.56 3.80
CA ARG A 122 4.75 -2.31 3.71
C ARG A 122 4.48 -1.42 4.92
N ILE A 123 5.52 -0.74 5.40
CA ILE A 123 5.43 0.32 6.42
C ILE A 123 6.09 1.56 5.81
N PRO A 124 5.32 2.43 5.11
CA PRO A 124 5.87 3.58 4.40
C PRO A 124 6.40 4.67 5.33
N ASP A 125 7.48 5.34 4.94
CA ASP A 125 7.94 6.58 5.57
C ASP A 125 7.25 7.79 4.94
N HIS A 126 5.96 7.97 5.25
CA HIS A 126 5.15 9.05 4.68
C HIS A 126 4.04 9.48 5.65
N ALA A 127 4.07 10.74 6.08
CA ALA A 127 3.19 11.25 7.15
C ALA A 127 1.69 11.11 6.83
N ILE A 128 1.27 11.41 5.58
CA ILE A 128 -0.13 11.25 5.17
C ILE A 128 -0.54 9.79 5.24
N THR A 129 0.27 8.88 4.67
CA THR A 129 -0.01 7.44 4.71
C THR A 129 -0.09 6.91 6.13
N GLN A 130 0.87 7.27 6.98
CA GLN A 130 0.91 6.86 8.38
C GLN A 130 -0.32 7.35 9.15
N SER A 131 -0.73 8.60 8.93
CA SER A 131 -1.94 9.16 9.54
C SER A 131 -3.21 8.42 9.12
N LEU A 132 -3.32 8.03 7.83
CA LEU A 132 -4.47 7.26 7.33
C LEU A 132 -4.55 5.87 7.97
N VAL A 133 -3.44 5.13 8.02
CA VAL A 133 -3.42 3.77 8.56
C VAL A 133 -3.62 3.78 10.07
N ALA A 134 -3.04 4.75 10.79
CA ALA A 134 -3.22 4.92 12.22
C ALA A 134 -4.69 5.23 12.57
N GLU A 135 -5.34 6.16 11.84
CA GLU A 135 -6.74 6.54 12.03
C GLU A 135 -7.70 5.39 11.63
N PHE A 136 -7.37 4.64 10.58
CA PHE A 136 -8.14 3.47 10.18
C PHE A 136 -8.11 2.38 11.27
N GLY A 137 -7.02 2.32 12.03
CA GLY A 137 -6.83 1.42 13.18
C GLY A 137 -6.45 -0.02 12.79
N ALA A 138 -6.24 -0.28 11.51
CA ALA A 138 -5.86 -1.58 10.95
C ALA A 138 -5.08 -1.39 9.65
N PRO A 139 -4.36 -2.40 9.14
CA PRO A 139 -3.75 -2.33 7.83
C PRO A 139 -4.78 -2.06 6.73
N ILE A 140 -4.43 -1.23 5.74
CA ILE A 140 -5.23 -1.04 4.53
C ILE A 140 -4.67 -1.87 3.38
N LEU A 141 -5.55 -2.32 2.48
CA LEU A 141 -5.14 -3.09 1.32
C LEU A 141 -4.84 -2.15 0.15
N SER A 142 -3.68 -2.29 -0.45
CA SER A 142 -3.13 -1.30 -1.39
C SER A 142 -2.45 -1.93 -2.59
N SER A 143 -2.33 -1.12 -3.63
CA SER A 143 -1.53 -1.40 -4.82
C SER A 143 -0.92 -0.11 -5.34
N THR A 144 0.38 -0.10 -5.66
CA THR A 144 1.04 1.05 -6.30
C THR A 144 0.26 1.47 -7.54
N PHE A 145 0.01 2.77 -7.70
CA PHE A 145 -0.77 3.27 -8.82
C PHE A 145 0.13 3.50 -10.04
N ILE A 146 0.25 2.49 -10.87
CA ILE A 146 0.91 2.52 -12.16
C ILE A 146 -0.18 2.37 -13.23
N ARG A 147 -0.27 3.29 -14.17
CA ARG A 147 -1.25 3.20 -15.26
C ARG A 147 -0.93 2.04 -16.20
N PRO A 148 -1.93 1.49 -16.88
CA PRO A 148 -1.70 0.48 -17.92
C PRO A 148 -0.70 0.98 -18.98
N GLY A 149 0.34 0.14 -19.25
CA GLY A 149 1.38 0.47 -20.21
C GLY A 149 2.48 1.41 -19.69
N GLN A 150 2.43 1.83 -18.42
CA GLN A 150 3.51 2.57 -17.76
C GLN A 150 4.32 1.65 -16.84
N GLU A 151 5.53 2.06 -16.51
CA GLU A 151 6.42 1.34 -15.58
C GLU A 151 6.55 2.08 -14.24
N GLU A 152 6.38 3.41 -14.25
CA GLU A 152 6.52 4.27 -13.09
C GLU A 152 5.18 4.55 -12.40
N PRO A 153 5.18 4.76 -11.07
CA PRO A 153 4.00 5.17 -10.33
C PRO A 153 3.53 6.59 -10.72
N GLU A 154 2.23 6.82 -10.60
CA GLU A 154 1.68 8.17 -10.66
C GLU A 154 2.27 9.05 -9.56
N THR A 155 2.56 10.30 -9.89
CA THR A 155 3.16 11.28 -8.96
C THR A 155 2.34 12.55 -8.78
N ASN A 156 1.24 12.71 -9.54
CA ASN A 156 0.42 13.92 -9.57
C ASN A 156 -1.04 13.61 -9.24
N GLY A 157 -1.49 14.04 -8.05
CA GLY A 157 -2.86 13.81 -7.57
C GLY A 157 -3.91 14.53 -8.41
N TRP A 158 -3.59 15.72 -8.90
CA TRP A 158 -4.51 16.46 -9.78
C TRP A 158 -4.76 15.75 -11.11
N GLU A 159 -3.73 15.21 -11.74
CA GLU A 159 -3.88 14.44 -12.98
C GLU A 159 -4.68 13.15 -12.77
N ILE A 160 -4.52 12.50 -11.60
CA ILE A 160 -5.35 11.36 -11.19
C ILE A 160 -6.82 11.80 -11.07
N GLN A 161 -7.08 12.92 -10.38
CA GLN A 161 -8.42 13.46 -10.19
C GLN A 161 -9.10 13.77 -11.52
N GLU A 162 -8.42 14.48 -12.41
CA GLU A 162 -8.98 14.89 -13.71
C GLU A 162 -9.28 13.68 -14.62
N SER A 163 -8.37 12.71 -14.67
CA SER A 163 -8.50 11.59 -15.61
C SER A 163 -9.33 10.43 -15.07
N LEU A 164 -9.24 10.13 -13.77
CA LEU A 164 -9.79 8.92 -13.16
C LEU A 164 -10.68 9.18 -11.94
N GLY A 165 -10.94 10.44 -11.60
CA GLY A 165 -11.79 10.80 -10.47
C GLY A 165 -13.21 10.21 -10.53
N HIS A 166 -13.70 9.83 -11.69
CA HIS A 166 -15.00 9.15 -11.84
C HIS A 166 -14.95 7.66 -11.40
N LEU A 167 -13.76 7.07 -11.25
CA LEU A 167 -13.53 5.68 -10.81
C LEU A 167 -13.03 5.57 -9.37
N ILE A 168 -12.70 6.69 -8.71
CA ILE A 168 -12.09 6.78 -7.38
C ILE A 168 -12.97 7.64 -6.49
N ASP A 169 -13.18 7.28 -5.22
CA ASP A 169 -14.08 8.03 -4.34
C ASP A 169 -13.40 9.23 -3.68
N VAL A 170 -12.12 9.11 -3.35
CA VAL A 170 -11.28 10.19 -2.84
C VAL A 170 -9.91 10.15 -3.48
N VAL A 171 -9.44 11.31 -3.94
CA VAL A 171 -8.03 11.54 -4.30
C VAL A 171 -7.43 12.50 -3.28
N ILE A 172 -6.36 12.08 -2.62
CA ILE A 172 -5.62 12.91 -1.69
C ILE A 172 -4.52 13.63 -2.44
N GLU A 173 -4.50 14.97 -2.34
CA GLU A 173 -3.36 15.77 -2.79
C GLU A 173 -2.30 15.81 -1.69
N GLY A 174 -1.08 15.57 -2.08
CA GLY A 174 0.10 15.62 -1.23
C GLY A 174 1.36 15.22 -1.98
N PRO A 175 2.55 15.55 -1.46
CA PRO A 175 3.79 15.18 -2.09
C PRO A 175 3.97 13.66 -2.09
N VAL A 176 4.63 13.16 -3.11
CA VAL A 176 5.10 11.77 -3.16
C VAL A 176 6.62 11.73 -2.93
N GLY A 177 7.15 10.53 -2.73
CA GLY A 177 8.60 10.31 -2.68
C GLY A 177 9.26 10.44 -4.06
N GLN A 178 10.22 9.56 -4.33
CA GLN A 178 11.07 9.69 -5.54
C GLN A 178 10.39 9.30 -6.86
N GLY A 179 9.15 8.81 -6.83
CA GLY A 179 8.44 8.33 -8.02
C GLY A 179 8.91 6.95 -8.51
N GLU A 180 9.77 6.29 -7.73
CA GLU A 180 10.24 4.94 -8.02
C GLU A 180 9.42 3.88 -7.29
N PRO A 181 9.20 2.70 -7.88
CA PRO A 181 8.58 1.58 -7.18
C PRO A 181 9.42 1.13 -5.98
N THR A 182 8.79 0.54 -4.97
CA THR A 182 9.51 -0.03 -3.82
C THR A 182 10.43 -1.18 -4.22
N SER A 183 11.52 -1.39 -3.49
CA SER A 183 12.25 -2.66 -3.51
C SER A 183 11.39 -3.76 -2.90
N VAL A 184 11.39 -4.94 -3.53
CA VAL A 184 10.57 -6.09 -3.11
C VAL A 184 11.46 -7.23 -2.68
N ILE A 185 11.30 -7.64 -1.43
CA ILE A 185 12.12 -8.69 -0.79
C ILE A 185 11.21 -9.86 -0.41
N ASP A 186 11.50 -11.05 -0.91
CA ASP A 186 10.87 -12.28 -0.46
C ASP A 186 11.54 -12.76 0.85
N LEU A 187 10.74 -12.87 1.90
CA LEU A 187 11.13 -13.33 3.22
C LEU A 187 10.35 -14.58 3.64
N THR A 188 9.84 -15.33 2.67
CA THR A 188 9.12 -16.59 2.93
C THR A 188 10.03 -17.71 3.40
N ASP A 189 11.31 -17.61 3.13
CA ASP A 189 12.36 -18.51 3.59
C ASP A 189 13.40 -17.77 4.46
N ASP A 190 14.33 -18.49 5.07
CA ASP A 190 15.31 -17.92 6.00
C ASP A 190 16.31 -16.96 5.36
N VAL A 191 16.54 -17.10 4.05
CA VAL A 191 17.44 -16.24 3.26
C VAL A 191 16.61 -15.26 2.46
N PRO A 192 16.83 -13.93 2.64
CA PRO A 192 16.14 -12.92 1.84
C PRO A 192 16.46 -13.05 0.35
N GLU A 193 15.45 -12.95 -0.50
CA GLU A 193 15.58 -12.90 -1.96
C GLU A 193 15.08 -11.57 -2.50
N VAL A 194 15.91 -10.87 -3.28
CA VAL A 194 15.52 -9.63 -3.96
C VAL A 194 14.70 -9.98 -5.20
N LEU A 195 13.40 -9.72 -5.17
CA LEU A 195 12.51 -9.92 -6.33
C LEU A 195 12.50 -8.72 -7.27
N ARG A 196 12.73 -7.53 -6.74
CA ARG A 196 12.83 -6.27 -7.50
C ARG A 196 13.69 -5.29 -6.73
N GLU A 197 14.64 -4.67 -7.42
CA GLU A 197 15.29 -3.44 -6.97
C GLU A 197 14.41 -2.23 -7.32
N GLY A 198 14.37 -1.26 -6.43
CA GLY A 198 13.62 -0.02 -6.56
C GLY A 198 14.18 1.01 -5.60
N ALA A 199 13.35 1.90 -5.06
CA ALA A 199 13.78 3.00 -4.19
C ALA A 199 14.48 2.56 -2.89
N GLY A 200 14.28 1.32 -2.40
CA GLY A 200 15.00 0.79 -1.24
C GLY A 200 16.39 0.29 -1.62
N ASP A 201 17.42 0.74 -0.92
CA ASP A 201 18.82 0.35 -1.15
C ASP A 201 19.08 -1.11 -0.75
N VAL A 202 19.11 -2.01 -1.73
CA VAL A 202 19.29 -3.45 -1.51
C VAL A 202 20.68 -3.83 -0.95
N SER A 203 21.65 -2.92 -0.96
CA SER A 203 22.96 -3.16 -0.31
C SER A 203 22.85 -3.23 1.23
N LEU A 204 21.70 -2.85 1.77
CA LEU A 204 21.38 -2.92 3.21
C LEU A 204 20.87 -4.31 3.67
N LEU A 205 20.70 -5.30 2.80
CA LEU A 205 20.17 -6.63 3.12
C LEU A 205 21.11 -7.55 3.88
#